data_878e5093935aa99a9fd8d77a916bbed4
#
_entry.id   878e5093935aa99a9fd8d77a916bbed4
#
_cell.length_a   1.000
_cell.length_b   1.000
_cell.length_c   1.000
_cell.angle_alpha   90.00
_cell.angle_beta   90.00
_cell.angle_gamma   90.00
#
_symmetry.space_group_name_H-M   'P 1'
#
loop_
_entity.id
_entity.type
_entity.pdbx_description
1 polymer ?
#
loop_
_entity_poly.entity_id
_entity_poly.type
_entity_poly.pdbx_seq_one_letter_code
_entity_poly.pdbx_strand_id
1 'polypeptide(L)'
;MDNLSYLSGENAEYIDSQYQLYKQDPQSVEFGWQKFFEGFDFGREASGTSGNEVAPEQFLKEVNVLNLINGYRQRGHLFTKTNPVRERRKHLPTLALENFGLSDADLNTVFNSGVQIGIGAAKLSDIIAFLEQTYCGSIGAEYKFVRTPEVLSWIEKKMESVRNTPSFSVEEKMRILTKLNQAVSFENFLGTKFLGQKRFSLEGAEALIPALDSVIEKGSNLGIEEFVIGMAHRGRLNVLANIMQKTYKDIFAEFEGKGYSAESPFGGDVKYHLGYSTDVTTNSGKSVHLSLCPNPSHLETVNPVVEGITRSKIDFKYEGDNSRIAPILIHGDASIAGQGIVYEVIQMAGLEGYKTGGTIHLVINNQIGFTTNYKDARTSTYCTDIAKVTLSPVFHVNGDDPEALVYAINLAMEYRQRYKNDVFIDILCYRRFGHNESDEPKFTQPMLYKIIEKHANPRDIYIQQLIKEGNLKPSQEKEIEKEFRAVLQQRLDEAKALVSTYQDVKFGGAWSEMRIANPNDFETSPNTAVKEETLLXXXXSSLIEPAGEMWSVVIESPNTPSARAPVMPVAAAFGVISKSAKDGGSAM
;
A
#
# COMPACT_ATOMS: atom_id res chain seq x y z
N MET A 1 -13.35 44.34 -23.12
CA MET A 1 -13.37 43.21 -24.07
C MET A 1 -12.14 42.31 -23.95
N ASP A 2 -11.44 42.21 -22.82
CA ASP A 2 -10.14 41.54 -22.78
C ASP A 2 -9.97 40.50 -21.69
N ASN A 3 -11.10 39.94 -21.17
CA ASN A 3 -10.99 38.96 -20.07
C ASN A 3 -11.35 37.52 -20.45
N LEU A 4 -11.39 37.22 -21.76
CA LEU A 4 -11.59 35.85 -22.24
C LEU A 4 -10.31 35.33 -22.94
N SER A 5 -9.15 35.74 -22.43
CA SER A 5 -7.87 35.44 -23.09
C SER A 5 -7.57 33.95 -23.22
N TYR A 6 -8.12 33.10 -22.34
CA TYR A 6 -7.92 31.65 -22.47
C TYR A 6 -8.90 31.01 -23.46
N LEU A 7 -9.96 31.73 -23.84
CA LEU A 7 -10.87 31.34 -24.91
C LEU A 7 -10.49 31.98 -26.27
N SER A 8 -9.59 32.96 -26.23
CA SER A 8 -9.07 33.62 -27.40
C SER A 8 -7.71 33.06 -27.77
N GLY A 9 -7.62 32.22 -28.72
CA GLY A 9 -6.40 31.58 -29.14
C GLY A 9 -6.64 30.17 -29.68
N GLU A 10 -5.63 29.35 -29.69
CA GLU A 10 -5.68 27.99 -30.22
C GLU A 10 -6.77 27.11 -29.60
N ASN A 11 -7.28 27.45 -28.44
CA ASN A 11 -8.31 26.67 -27.73
C ASN A 11 -9.75 26.99 -28.21
N ALA A 12 -10.01 28.17 -28.79
CA ALA A 12 -11.36 28.54 -29.21
C ALA A 12 -11.91 27.63 -30.33
N GLU A 13 -11.06 27.35 -31.30
CA GLU A 13 -11.40 26.43 -32.42
C GLU A 13 -11.65 25.01 -31.90
N TYR A 14 -10.87 24.56 -30.93
CA TYR A 14 -11.05 23.25 -30.33
C TYR A 14 -12.39 23.17 -29.58
N ILE A 15 -12.71 24.19 -28.76
CA ILE A 15 -13.98 24.22 -28.00
C ILE A 15 -15.18 24.23 -29.00
N ASP A 16 -15.08 25.02 -30.05
CA ASP A 16 -16.14 25.05 -31.08
C ASP A 16 -16.27 23.69 -31.77
N SER A 17 -15.16 23.05 -32.11
CA SER A 17 -15.19 21.72 -32.72
C SER A 17 -15.84 20.69 -31.79
N GLN A 18 -15.54 20.72 -30.49
CA GLN A 18 -16.16 19.85 -29.48
C GLN A 18 -17.68 20.14 -29.39
N TYR A 19 -18.06 21.41 -29.44
CA TYR A 19 -19.49 21.78 -29.41
C TYR A 19 -20.24 21.28 -30.63
N GLN A 20 -19.62 21.35 -31.82
CA GLN A 20 -20.22 20.83 -33.05
C GLN A 20 -20.39 19.30 -32.99
N LEU A 21 -19.41 18.58 -32.43
CA LEU A 21 -19.51 17.13 -32.20
C LEU A 21 -20.65 16.82 -31.21
N TYR A 22 -20.72 17.55 -30.11
CA TYR A 22 -21.78 17.40 -29.10
C TYR A 22 -23.16 17.63 -29.70
N LYS A 23 -23.29 18.64 -30.57
CA LYS A 23 -24.60 18.92 -31.27
C LYS A 23 -25.02 17.81 -32.20
N GLN A 24 -24.06 17.10 -32.83
CA GLN A 24 -24.36 15.95 -33.70
C GLN A 24 -24.72 14.71 -32.87
N ASP A 25 -23.97 14.45 -31.83
CA ASP A 25 -24.21 13.32 -30.93
C ASP A 25 -23.56 13.65 -29.54
N PRO A 26 -24.39 13.90 -28.51
CA PRO A 26 -23.87 14.21 -27.19
C PRO A 26 -22.90 13.17 -26.62
N GLN A 27 -22.99 11.91 -27.04
CA GLN A 27 -22.09 10.83 -26.58
C GLN A 27 -20.75 10.83 -27.31
N SER A 28 -20.59 11.64 -28.35
CA SER A 28 -19.36 11.70 -29.14
C SER A 28 -18.24 12.49 -28.46
N VAL A 29 -18.54 13.22 -27.41
CA VAL A 29 -17.56 14.02 -26.66
C VAL A 29 -17.38 13.48 -25.24
N GLU A 30 -16.22 13.76 -24.66
CA GLU A 30 -15.88 13.35 -23.30
C GLU A 30 -16.92 13.85 -22.29
N PHE A 31 -17.21 13.07 -21.25
CA PHE A 31 -18.24 13.35 -20.25
C PHE A 31 -18.19 14.78 -19.68
N GLY A 32 -16.97 15.29 -19.47
CA GLY A 32 -16.78 16.67 -19.02
C GLY A 32 -17.35 17.70 -20.01
N TRP A 33 -17.10 17.48 -21.29
CA TRP A 33 -17.64 18.31 -22.37
C TRP A 33 -19.15 18.14 -22.52
N GLN A 34 -19.68 16.92 -22.34
CA GLN A 34 -21.12 16.69 -22.35
C GLN A 34 -21.81 17.57 -21.31
N LYS A 35 -21.33 17.50 -20.05
CA LYS A 35 -21.94 18.26 -18.95
C LYS A 35 -21.73 19.76 -19.10
N PHE A 36 -20.62 20.18 -19.67
CA PHE A 36 -20.36 21.58 -19.98
C PHE A 36 -21.37 22.10 -21.01
N PHE A 37 -21.54 21.40 -22.14
CA PHE A 37 -22.45 21.85 -23.22
C PHE A 37 -23.92 21.66 -22.83
N GLU A 38 -24.27 20.63 -22.07
CA GLU A 38 -25.59 20.45 -21.47
C GLU A 38 -25.98 21.67 -20.60
N GLY A 39 -25.08 22.12 -19.76
CA GLY A 39 -25.25 23.31 -18.93
C GLY A 39 -25.32 24.60 -19.79
N PHE A 40 -24.50 24.67 -20.82
CA PHE A 40 -24.47 25.79 -21.76
C PHE A 40 -25.82 25.90 -22.54
N ASP A 41 -26.33 24.79 -23.08
CA ASP A 41 -27.61 24.76 -23.81
C ASP A 41 -28.79 25.02 -22.86
N PHE A 42 -28.77 24.44 -21.64
CA PHE A 42 -29.78 24.72 -20.63
C PHE A 42 -29.80 26.21 -20.26
N GLY A 43 -28.63 26.84 -20.11
CA GLY A 43 -28.52 28.27 -19.86
C GLY A 43 -29.12 29.10 -20.97
N ARG A 44 -28.89 28.69 -22.21
CA ARG A 44 -29.49 29.34 -23.42
C ARG A 44 -31.01 29.17 -23.46
N GLU A 45 -31.52 27.97 -23.19
CA GLU A 45 -32.97 27.68 -23.20
C GLU A 45 -33.70 28.36 -22.03
N ALA A 46 -33.10 28.36 -20.84
CA ALA A 46 -33.66 29.00 -19.64
C ALA A 46 -33.78 30.52 -19.80
N SER A 47 -32.96 31.11 -20.67
CA SER A 47 -32.97 32.56 -20.94
C SER A 47 -34.12 33.03 -21.87
N GLY A 48 -35.02 32.14 -22.26
CA GLY A 48 -36.26 32.37 -23.04
C GLY A 48 -36.43 33.69 -23.78
N THR A 49 -36.14 33.66 -25.05
CA THR A 49 -36.59 34.68 -26.05
C THR A 49 -36.35 36.15 -25.74
N SER A 50 -35.25 36.56 -26.02
CA SER A 50 -34.78 37.84 -26.58
C SER A 50 -33.32 38.04 -26.18
N GLY A 51 -32.49 38.08 -27.19
CA GLY A 51 -31.06 38.21 -26.99
C GLY A 51 -30.71 39.30 -26.00
N ASN A 52 -30.26 38.89 -24.88
CA ASN A 52 -29.24 39.57 -24.11
C ASN A 52 -28.88 38.69 -22.89
N GLU A 53 -27.69 38.10 -22.96
CA GLU A 53 -26.81 37.97 -21.82
C GLU A 53 -27.44 37.42 -20.53
N VAL A 54 -27.61 36.08 -20.42
CA VAL A 54 -27.31 35.40 -19.16
C VAL A 54 -25.93 35.92 -18.78
N ALA A 55 -25.81 36.50 -17.61
CA ALA A 55 -24.60 37.17 -17.24
C ALA A 55 -23.41 36.23 -17.51
N PRO A 56 -22.59 36.51 -18.53
CA PRO A 56 -21.48 35.63 -18.88
C PRO A 56 -20.58 35.42 -17.66
N GLU A 57 -20.58 36.38 -16.75
CA GLU A 57 -19.82 36.35 -15.51
C GLU A 57 -20.28 35.26 -14.53
N GLN A 58 -21.59 35.06 -14.34
CA GLN A 58 -22.07 34.03 -13.40
C GLN A 58 -21.81 32.62 -13.94
N PHE A 59 -22.00 32.42 -15.23
CA PHE A 59 -21.67 31.16 -15.89
C PHE A 59 -20.17 30.86 -15.77
N LEU A 60 -19.32 31.87 -16.03
CA LEU A 60 -17.87 31.73 -15.87
C LEU A 60 -17.50 31.35 -14.43
N LYS A 61 -18.16 31.95 -13.45
CA LYS A 61 -17.93 31.64 -12.04
C LYS A 61 -18.34 30.19 -11.68
N GLU A 62 -19.42 29.65 -12.27
CA GLU A 62 -19.78 28.23 -12.10
C GLU A 62 -18.65 27.31 -12.61
N VAL A 63 -18.11 27.61 -13.80
CA VAL A 63 -16.97 26.87 -14.38
C VAL A 63 -15.74 26.99 -13.44
N ASN A 64 -15.51 28.17 -12.90
CA ASN A 64 -14.38 28.42 -11.96
C ASN A 64 -14.54 27.59 -10.69
N VAL A 65 -15.76 27.44 -10.16
CA VAL A 65 -16.02 26.60 -8.98
C VAL A 65 -15.82 25.10 -9.34
N LEU A 66 -16.23 24.66 -10.54
CA LEU A 66 -15.92 23.29 -11.00
C LEU A 66 -14.41 23.04 -11.07
N ASN A 67 -13.66 24.05 -11.57
CA ASN A 67 -12.20 23.96 -11.63
C ASN A 67 -11.59 23.93 -10.21
N LEU A 68 -12.16 24.66 -9.26
CA LEU A 68 -11.75 24.62 -7.86
C LEU A 68 -11.99 23.22 -7.26
N ILE A 69 -13.18 22.62 -7.49
CA ILE A 69 -13.50 21.26 -7.03
C ILE A 69 -12.44 20.28 -7.58
N ASN A 70 -12.17 20.34 -8.89
CA ASN A 70 -11.17 19.49 -9.52
C ASN A 70 -9.75 19.79 -9.01
N GLY A 71 -9.48 21.05 -8.68
CA GLY A 71 -8.24 21.48 -8.02
C GLY A 71 -8.02 20.75 -6.70
N TYR A 72 -9.04 20.67 -5.86
CA TYR A 72 -8.97 19.93 -4.58
C TYR A 72 -8.81 18.42 -4.82
N ARG A 73 -9.55 17.84 -5.75
CA ARG A 73 -9.41 16.42 -6.13
C ARG A 73 -7.99 16.08 -6.59
N GLN A 74 -7.34 17.01 -7.30
CA GLN A 74 -5.99 16.84 -7.86
C GLN A 74 -4.87 17.15 -6.87
N ARG A 75 -5.03 18.20 -6.06
CA ARG A 75 -3.95 18.80 -5.26
C ARG A 75 -4.25 18.91 -3.77
N GLY A 76 -5.44 18.49 -3.31
CA GLY A 76 -5.79 18.55 -1.89
C GLY A 76 -4.79 17.79 -1.01
N HIS A 77 -4.27 16.66 -1.51
CA HIS A 77 -3.27 15.85 -0.81
C HIS A 77 -1.99 16.64 -0.44
N LEU A 78 -1.71 17.75 -1.14
CA LEU A 78 -0.56 18.61 -0.81
C LEU A 78 -0.80 19.47 0.44
N PHE A 79 -2.06 19.61 0.86
CA PHE A 79 -2.48 20.51 1.95
C PHE A 79 -3.03 19.76 3.17
N THR A 80 -2.84 18.43 3.21
CA THR A 80 -3.34 17.55 4.28
C THR A 80 -2.61 17.72 5.61
N LYS A 81 -3.27 17.28 6.69
CA LYS A 81 -2.74 17.24 8.06
C LYS A 81 -2.23 15.82 8.39
N THR A 82 -1.46 15.23 7.47
CA THR A 82 -1.03 13.85 7.58
C THR A 82 0.27 13.65 8.36
N ASN A 83 1.04 14.69 8.64
CA ASN A 83 2.35 14.54 9.30
C ASN A 83 2.23 14.77 10.82
N PRO A 84 2.50 13.73 11.64
CA PRO A 84 2.33 13.88 13.10
C PRO A 84 3.41 14.70 13.80
N VAL A 85 4.63 14.77 13.25
CA VAL A 85 5.79 15.35 13.98
C VAL A 85 6.52 16.47 13.25
N ARG A 86 6.05 16.85 12.07
CA ARG A 86 6.67 17.94 11.30
C ARG A 86 5.60 18.82 10.68
N GLU A 87 5.87 20.11 10.60
CA GLU A 87 5.12 20.96 9.67
C GLU A 87 5.37 20.42 8.26
N ARG A 88 4.32 20.25 7.51
CA ARG A 88 4.40 19.77 6.14
C ARG A 88 5.20 20.76 5.28
N ARG A 89 5.84 20.23 4.24
CA ARG A 89 6.49 21.06 3.21
C ARG A 89 5.48 22.09 2.71
N LYS A 90 5.82 23.35 2.77
CA LYS A 90 4.95 24.41 2.26
C LYS A 90 4.95 24.37 0.74
N HIS A 91 3.80 24.12 0.18
CA HIS A 91 3.56 24.22 -1.26
C HIS A 91 3.06 25.63 -1.58
N LEU A 92 3.24 26.04 -2.83
CA LEU A 92 2.62 27.28 -3.31
C LEU A 92 1.11 27.15 -3.13
N PRO A 93 0.40 28.25 -2.81
CA PRO A 93 -1.04 28.20 -2.53
C PRO A 93 -1.86 27.99 -3.82
N THR A 94 -1.70 26.84 -4.43
CA THR A 94 -2.33 26.49 -5.73
C THR A 94 -3.84 26.26 -5.61
N LEU A 95 -4.38 26.19 -4.38
CA LEU A 95 -5.83 26.09 -4.12
C LEU A 95 -6.43 27.43 -3.66
N ALA A 96 -5.66 28.52 -3.70
CA ALA A 96 -6.16 29.86 -3.40
C ALA A 96 -7.19 30.29 -4.47
N LEU A 97 -8.24 30.98 -4.05
CA LEU A 97 -9.40 31.33 -4.91
C LEU A 97 -8.97 32.13 -6.15
N GLU A 98 -7.97 32.98 -6.02
CA GLU A 98 -7.46 33.84 -7.10
C GLU A 98 -6.94 33.00 -8.27
N ASN A 99 -6.41 31.80 -8.00
CA ASN A 99 -5.90 30.89 -9.04
C ASN A 99 -7.03 30.30 -9.90
N PHE A 100 -8.28 30.49 -9.48
CA PHE A 100 -9.48 30.00 -10.15
C PHE A 100 -10.37 31.15 -10.60
N GLY A 101 -9.91 32.41 -10.54
CA GLY A 101 -10.72 33.57 -10.91
C GLY A 101 -11.89 33.81 -9.96
N LEU A 102 -11.73 33.39 -8.69
CA LEU A 102 -12.68 33.59 -7.60
C LEU A 102 -12.05 34.48 -6.54
N SER A 103 -12.85 34.98 -5.61
CA SER A 103 -12.38 35.89 -4.54
C SER A 103 -13.22 35.71 -3.27
N ASP A 104 -12.81 36.36 -2.19
CA ASP A 104 -13.57 36.38 -0.94
C ASP A 104 -14.97 36.95 -1.11
N ALA A 105 -15.18 37.83 -2.10
CA ALA A 105 -16.50 38.41 -2.40
C ALA A 105 -17.50 37.33 -2.86
N ASP A 106 -17.00 36.21 -3.39
CA ASP A 106 -17.82 35.10 -3.92
C ASP A 106 -18.24 34.11 -2.82
N LEU A 107 -17.64 34.14 -1.63
CA LEU A 107 -17.84 33.14 -0.56
C LEU A 107 -19.32 32.95 -0.18
N ASN A 108 -20.14 34.01 -0.26
CA ASN A 108 -21.57 33.91 0.07
C ASN A 108 -22.47 33.66 -1.14
N THR A 109 -21.89 33.59 -2.36
CA THR A 109 -22.64 33.31 -3.59
C THR A 109 -22.98 31.83 -3.63
N VAL A 110 -24.21 31.50 -4.03
CA VAL A 110 -24.69 30.13 -4.19
C VAL A 110 -24.34 29.65 -5.59
N PHE A 111 -23.72 28.47 -5.67
CA PHE A 111 -23.30 27.83 -6.93
C PHE A 111 -23.95 26.47 -7.08
N ASN A 112 -24.43 26.17 -8.28
CA ASN A 112 -25.00 24.87 -8.64
C ASN A 112 -23.91 23.79 -8.73
N SER A 113 -22.68 24.18 -8.93
CA SER A 113 -21.50 23.30 -8.99
C SER A 113 -21.38 22.39 -7.77
N GLY A 114 -21.97 22.74 -6.61
CA GLY A 114 -22.03 21.88 -5.44
C GLY A 114 -22.71 20.54 -5.65
N VAL A 115 -23.52 20.41 -6.69
CA VAL A 115 -24.14 19.14 -7.12
C VAL A 115 -23.06 18.09 -7.44
N GLN A 116 -21.91 18.52 -7.98
CA GLN A 116 -20.81 17.60 -8.37
C GLN A 116 -20.19 16.85 -7.17
N ILE A 117 -20.34 17.39 -5.96
CA ILE A 117 -19.83 16.78 -4.73
C ILE A 117 -20.98 16.32 -3.81
N GLY A 118 -22.21 16.30 -4.34
CA GLY A 118 -23.37 15.72 -3.66
C GLY A 118 -24.04 16.60 -2.61
N ILE A 119 -23.71 17.91 -2.53
CA ILE A 119 -24.32 18.80 -1.53
C ILE A 119 -25.41 19.72 -2.12
N GLY A 120 -25.72 19.58 -3.40
CA GLY A 120 -26.69 20.41 -4.08
C GLY A 120 -26.15 21.83 -4.34
N ALA A 121 -27.04 22.75 -4.68
CA ALA A 121 -26.69 24.17 -4.80
C ALA A 121 -26.27 24.69 -3.43
N ALA A 122 -25.06 25.25 -3.31
CA ALA A 122 -24.46 25.60 -2.02
C ALA A 122 -23.60 26.87 -2.15
N LYS A 123 -23.40 27.56 -1.03
CA LYS A 123 -22.46 28.70 -0.97
C LYS A 123 -21.04 28.23 -1.26
N LEU A 124 -20.25 29.07 -1.90
CA LEU A 124 -18.82 28.77 -2.13
C LEU A 124 -18.10 28.41 -0.82
N SER A 125 -18.40 29.10 0.28
CA SER A 125 -17.82 28.79 1.59
C SER A 125 -18.11 27.35 2.04
N ASP A 126 -19.33 26.85 1.77
CA ASP A 126 -19.74 25.49 2.15
C ASP A 126 -19.08 24.45 1.24
N ILE A 127 -18.95 24.76 -0.05
CA ILE A 127 -18.22 23.94 -1.02
C ILE A 127 -16.76 23.79 -0.57
N ILE A 128 -16.10 24.91 -0.22
CA ILE A 128 -14.70 24.90 0.25
C ILE A 128 -14.58 24.07 1.54
N ALA A 129 -15.46 24.30 2.51
CA ALA A 129 -15.44 23.57 3.78
C ALA A 129 -15.57 22.04 3.54
N PHE A 130 -16.48 21.64 2.63
CA PHE A 130 -16.64 20.24 2.23
C PHE A 130 -15.34 19.68 1.61
N LEU A 131 -14.74 20.43 0.69
CA LEU A 131 -13.54 20.02 -0.01
C LEU A 131 -12.33 19.92 0.94
N GLU A 132 -12.17 20.91 1.83
CA GLU A 132 -11.09 20.88 2.83
C GLU A 132 -11.24 19.68 3.78
N GLN A 133 -12.46 19.42 4.25
CA GLN A 133 -12.73 18.27 5.11
C GLN A 133 -12.37 16.97 4.40
N THR A 134 -12.80 16.84 3.13
CA THR A 134 -12.62 15.60 2.34
C THR A 134 -11.16 15.36 1.92
N TYR A 135 -10.48 16.41 1.46
CA TYR A 135 -9.21 16.27 0.74
C TYR A 135 -7.99 16.80 1.50
N CYS A 136 -8.19 17.56 2.59
CA CYS A 136 -7.09 18.21 3.32
C CYS A 136 -7.02 17.80 4.80
N GLY A 137 -7.72 16.73 5.19
CA GLY A 137 -7.75 16.21 6.57
C GLY A 137 -6.61 15.23 6.86
N SER A 138 -6.92 14.19 7.64
CA SER A 138 -5.98 13.12 8.01
C SER A 138 -5.68 12.15 6.86
N ILE A 139 -6.43 12.23 5.75
CA ILE A 139 -6.23 11.39 4.56
C ILE A 139 -6.01 12.30 3.34
N GLY A 140 -4.90 12.09 2.66
CA GLY A 140 -4.65 12.67 1.34
C GLY A 140 -4.73 11.56 0.29
N ALA A 141 -5.33 11.83 -0.86
CA ALA A 141 -5.49 10.82 -1.90
C ALA A 141 -4.89 11.29 -3.22
N GLU A 142 -4.06 10.45 -3.83
CA GLU A 142 -3.53 10.63 -5.17
C GLU A 142 -4.13 9.56 -6.07
N TYR A 143 -4.99 9.95 -7.00
CA TYR A 143 -5.69 9.01 -7.88
C TYR A 143 -6.03 9.61 -9.25
N LYS A 144 -5.92 10.93 -9.42
CA LYS A 144 -6.37 11.61 -10.66
C LYS A 144 -5.52 11.25 -11.90
N PHE A 145 -4.43 10.52 -11.72
CA PHE A 145 -3.63 9.96 -12.81
C PHE A 145 -4.19 8.61 -13.32
N VAL A 146 -5.12 8.00 -12.61
CA VAL A 146 -5.84 6.79 -13.07
C VAL A 146 -6.65 7.16 -14.32
N ARG A 147 -6.56 6.34 -15.36
CA ARG A 147 -7.14 6.66 -16.68
C ARG A 147 -8.57 6.15 -16.86
N THR A 148 -9.05 5.27 -15.99
CA THR A 148 -10.34 4.61 -16.11
C THR A 148 -11.42 5.46 -15.41
N PRO A 149 -12.38 6.04 -16.15
CA PRO A 149 -13.41 6.94 -15.56
C PRO A 149 -14.25 6.28 -14.47
N GLU A 150 -14.59 4.99 -14.62
CA GLU A 150 -15.36 4.24 -13.61
C GLU A 150 -14.59 4.21 -12.28
N VAL A 151 -13.28 3.96 -12.32
CA VAL A 151 -12.40 3.90 -11.13
C VAL A 151 -12.36 5.27 -10.45
N LEU A 152 -12.15 6.34 -11.23
CA LEU A 152 -12.12 7.72 -10.71
C LEU A 152 -13.43 8.05 -9.99
N SER A 153 -14.56 7.83 -10.67
CA SER A 153 -15.89 8.10 -10.13
C SER A 153 -16.14 7.30 -8.84
N TRP A 154 -15.72 6.04 -8.81
CA TRP A 154 -15.90 5.18 -7.63
C TRP A 154 -15.09 5.71 -6.44
N ILE A 155 -13.81 6.08 -6.66
CA ILE A 155 -12.96 6.62 -5.59
C ILE A 155 -13.54 7.93 -5.05
N GLU A 156 -13.92 8.86 -5.95
CA GLU A 156 -14.51 10.15 -5.59
C GLU A 156 -15.79 9.95 -4.76
N LYS A 157 -16.69 9.11 -5.26
CA LYS A 157 -17.95 8.82 -4.56
C LYS A 157 -17.71 8.24 -3.16
N LYS A 158 -16.75 7.30 -3.03
CA LYS A 158 -16.41 6.68 -1.72
C LYS A 158 -15.89 7.73 -0.73
N MET A 159 -15.00 8.60 -1.17
CA MET A 159 -14.41 9.64 -0.31
C MET A 159 -15.42 10.74 0.01
N GLU A 160 -16.11 11.26 -1.01
CA GLU A 160 -16.99 12.42 -0.87
C GLU A 160 -18.27 12.10 -0.09
N SER A 161 -18.83 10.88 -0.24
CA SER A 161 -20.05 10.50 0.48
C SER A 161 -19.92 10.58 2.00
N VAL A 162 -18.70 10.40 2.54
CA VAL A 162 -18.41 10.45 3.98
C VAL A 162 -17.39 11.55 4.31
N ARG A 163 -16.98 12.35 3.32
CA ARG A 163 -15.99 13.43 3.46
C ARG A 163 -14.66 12.93 4.06
N ASN A 164 -14.28 11.69 3.74
CA ASN A 164 -13.10 11.02 4.34
C ASN A 164 -13.09 11.09 5.88
N THR A 165 -14.26 11.20 6.50
CA THR A 165 -14.43 11.23 7.96
C THR A 165 -15.18 9.95 8.35
N PRO A 166 -14.47 8.91 8.76
CA PRO A 166 -15.11 7.62 9.07
C PRO A 166 -16.01 7.71 10.30
N SER A 167 -17.00 6.85 10.33
CA SER A 167 -17.86 6.64 11.50
C SER A 167 -17.78 5.17 11.88
N PHE A 168 -17.23 4.90 13.04
CA PHE A 168 -17.07 3.54 13.58
C PHE A 168 -17.97 3.36 14.80
N SER A 169 -18.50 2.15 14.96
CA SER A 169 -19.22 1.76 16.18
C SER A 169 -18.26 1.76 17.37
N VAL A 170 -18.81 1.79 18.58
CA VAL A 170 -17.99 1.74 19.80
C VAL A 170 -17.16 0.45 19.83
N GLU A 171 -17.73 -0.67 19.37
CA GLU A 171 -17.03 -1.97 19.31
C GLU A 171 -15.81 -1.90 18.39
N GLU A 172 -15.96 -1.29 17.21
CA GLU A 172 -14.85 -1.11 16.26
C GLU A 172 -13.77 -0.20 16.85
N LYS A 173 -14.17 0.90 17.49
CA LYS A 173 -13.25 1.82 18.16
C LYS A 173 -12.48 1.12 19.27
N MET A 174 -13.16 0.30 20.08
CA MET A 174 -12.51 -0.47 21.16
C MET A 174 -11.58 -1.54 20.60
N ARG A 175 -11.89 -2.15 19.45
CA ARG A 175 -10.98 -3.08 18.78
C ARG A 175 -9.70 -2.35 18.32
N ILE A 176 -9.85 -1.19 17.70
CA ILE A 176 -8.70 -0.34 17.29
C ILE A 176 -7.84 -0.04 18.53
N LEU A 177 -8.46 0.40 19.62
CA LEU A 177 -7.75 0.68 20.87
C LEU A 177 -7.03 -0.55 21.43
N THR A 178 -7.70 -1.70 21.41
CA THR A 178 -7.12 -2.96 21.89
C THR A 178 -5.84 -3.30 21.11
N LYS A 179 -5.90 -3.20 19.77
CA LYS A 179 -4.75 -3.50 18.91
C LYS A 179 -3.61 -2.48 19.12
N LEU A 180 -3.94 -1.19 19.28
CA LEU A 180 -2.95 -0.17 19.62
C LEU A 180 -2.31 -0.45 20.99
N ASN A 181 -3.14 -0.82 21.99
CA ASN A 181 -2.62 -1.13 23.32
C ASN A 181 -1.68 -2.34 23.29
N GLN A 182 -2.04 -3.38 22.54
CA GLN A 182 -1.17 -4.55 22.34
C GLN A 182 0.18 -4.12 21.74
N ALA A 183 0.15 -3.30 20.69
CA ALA A 183 1.35 -2.84 19.99
C ALA A 183 2.26 -2.01 20.92
N VAL A 184 1.71 -0.97 21.55
CA VAL A 184 2.46 -0.04 22.41
C VAL A 184 3.00 -0.77 23.64
N SER A 185 2.16 -1.55 24.33
CA SER A 185 2.55 -2.25 25.55
C SER A 185 3.63 -3.29 25.29
N PHE A 186 3.56 -3.99 24.14
CA PHE A 186 4.57 -4.97 23.75
C PHE A 186 5.95 -4.28 23.52
N GLU A 187 5.96 -3.16 22.77
CA GLU A 187 7.20 -2.40 22.52
C GLU A 187 7.80 -1.89 23.84
N ASN A 188 6.97 -1.28 24.70
CA ASN A 188 7.40 -0.78 26.02
C ASN A 188 7.95 -1.90 26.90
N PHE A 189 7.31 -3.07 26.87
CA PHE A 189 7.74 -4.24 27.63
C PHE A 189 9.11 -4.73 27.15
N LEU A 190 9.28 -4.89 25.83
CA LEU A 190 10.57 -5.30 25.25
C LEU A 190 11.67 -4.28 25.58
N GLY A 191 11.38 -2.99 25.44
CA GLY A 191 12.33 -1.92 25.76
C GLY A 191 12.78 -1.91 27.21
N THR A 192 11.88 -2.31 28.12
CA THR A 192 12.17 -2.35 29.56
C THR A 192 12.90 -3.63 29.98
N LYS A 193 12.50 -4.78 29.43
CA LYS A 193 13.00 -6.09 29.89
C LYS A 193 14.27 -6.55 29.16
N PHE A 194 14.47 -6.13 27.92
CA PHE A 194 15.57 -6.59 27.06
C PHE A 194 16.43 -5.40 26.59
N LEU A 195 16.93 -4.64 27.56
CA LEU A 195 17.75 -3.43 27.33
C LEU A 195 18.94 -3.75 26.41
N GLY A 196 19.18 -2.91 25.43
CA GLY A 196 20.33 -3.01 24.52
C GLY A 196 20.21 -4.07 23.44
N GLN A 197 19.20 -4.92 23.49
CA GLN A 197 18.99 -5.93 22.43
C GLN A 197 18.30 -5.31 21.22
N LYS A 198 18.81 -5.59 20.02
CA LYS A 198 18.21 -5.13 18.76
C LYS A 198 16.85 -5.77 18.57
N ARG A 199 15.85 -4.96 18.30
CA ARG A 199 14.47 -5.39 18.04
C ARG A 199 13.81 -4.63 16.89
N PHE A 200 14.43 -3.55 16.40
CA PHE A 200 13.90 -2.67 15.34
C PHE A 200 12.47 -2.25 15.66
N SER A 201 12.35 -1.53 16.75
CA SER A 201 11.08 -1.12 17.38
C SER A 201 10.09 -0.48 16.41
N LEU A 202 8.80 -0.81 16.59
CA LEU A 202 7.69 -0.19 15.88
C LEU A 202 7.27 1.17 16.50
N GLU A 203 7.85 1.57 17.63
CA GLU A 203 7.45 2.80 18.34
C GLU A 203 7.43 4.02 17.43
N GLY A 204 6.27 4.67 17.36
CA GLY A 204 5.96 5.78 16.47
C GLY A 204 5.17 5.36 15.22
N ALA A 205 4.98 4.05 15.00
CA ALA A 205 4.23 3.50 13.86
C ALA A 205 3.27 2.38 14.30
N GLU A 206 2.85 2.39 15.58
CA GLU A 206 2.06 1.32 16.17
C GLU A 206 0.69 1.15 15.49
N ALA A 207 0.20 2.18 14.81
CA ALA A 207 -1.04 2.12 14.02
C ALA A 207 -0.99 1.07 12.90
N LEU A 208 0.21 0.59 12.52
CA LEU A 208 0.37 -0.54 11.60
C LEU A 208 -0.40 -1.79 12.10
N ILE A 209 -0.48 -1.99 13.41
CA ILE A 209 -1.10 -3.22 13.97
C ILE A 209 -2.63 -3.20 13.77
N PRO A 210 -3.37 -2.15 14.17
CA PRO A 210 -4.81 -2.12 13.79
C PRO A 210 -5.03 -2.02 12.27
N ALA A 211 -4.10 -1.44 11.50
CA ALA A 211 -4.19 -1.44 10.04
C ALA A 211 -4.16 -2.87 9.47
N LEU A 212 -3.18 -3.69 9.89
CA LEU A 212 -3.09 -5.09 9.45
C LEU A 212 -4.28 -5.92 9.92
N ASP A 213 -4.73 -5.72 11.16
CA ASP A 213 -5.95 -6.35 11.68
C ASP A 213 -7.13 -6.02 10.76
N SER A 214 -7.26 -4.76 10.35
CA SER A 214 -8.32 -4.32 9.44
C SER A 214 -8.18 -4.93 8.02
N VAL A 215 -6.96 -5.05 7.49
CA VAL A 215 -6.72 -5.73 6.19
C VAL A 215 -7.30 -7.16 6.25
N ILE A 216 -6.98 -7.89 7.33
CA ILE A 216 -7.40 -9.29 7.49
C ILE A 216 -8.92 -9.39 7.65
N GLU A 217 -9.50 -8.58 8.54
CA GLU A 217 -10.95 -8.56 8.78
C GLU A 217 -11.73 -8.19 7.51
N LYS A 218 -11.37 -7.06 6.91
CA LYS A 218 -12.06 -6.57 5.70
C LYS A 218 -11.87 -7.52 4.52
N GLY A 219 -10.63 -8.03 4.34
CA GLY A 219 -10.32 -8.97 3.26
C GLY A 219 -11.11 -10.26 3.39
N SER A 220 -11.19 -10.83 4.60
CA SER A 220 -11.97 -12.06 4.83
C SER A 220 -13.46 -11.82 4.52
N ASN A 221 -13.97 -10.64 4.84
CA ASN A 221 -15.36 -10.29 4.55
C ASN A 221 -15.60 -10.12 3.05
N LEU A 222 -14.55 -9.80 2.29
CA LEU A 222 -14.57 -9.69 0.83
C LEU A 222 -14.18 -11.01 0.12
N GLY A 223 -14.02 -12.12 0.88
CA GLY A 223 -13.78 -13.44 0.31
C GLY A 223 -12.32 -13.89 0.27
N ILE A 224 -11.38 -13.11 0.84
CA ILE A 224 -9.97 -13.53 0.90
C ILE A 224 -9.82 -14.57 2.02
N GLU A 225 -9.18 -15.69 1.69
CA GLU A 225 -8.94 -16.82 2.60
C GLU A 225 -7.49 -16.88 3.06
N GLU A 226 -6.59 -16.18 2.33
CA GLU A 226 -5.17 -16.26 2.64
C GLU A 226 -4.45 -14.95 2.32
N PHE A 227 -3.49 -14.59 3.18
CA PHE A 227 -2.57 -13.46 2.93
C PHE A 227 -1.12 -13.94 3.00
N VAL A 228 -0.33 -13.54 2.01
CA VAL A 228 1.12 -13.73 2.00
C VAL A 228 1.77 -12.37 2.26
N ILE A 229 2.55 -12.28 3.35
CA ILE A 229 3.05 -11.01 3.87
C ILE A 229 4.58 -10.95 3.72
N GLY A 230 5.06 -9.87 3.11
CA GLY A 230 6.48 -9.52 3.09
C GLY A 230 6.72 -8.22 3.84
N MET A 231 7.76 -8.19 4.65
CA MET A 231 8.10 -6.96 5.39
C MET A 231 9.56 -6.96 5.81
N ALA A 232 10.09 -5.74 5.99
CA ALA A 232 11.40 -5.54 6.58
C ALA A 232 11.38 -5.87 8.10
N HIS A 233 12.53 -5.65 8.75
CA HIS A 233 12.70 -5.98 10.16
C HIS A 233 11.95 -5.04 11.13
N ARG A 234 11.70 -3.77 10.75
CA ARG A 234 11.03 -2.80 11.65
C ARG A 234 9.59 -3.21 11.95
N GLY A 235 9.28 -3.39 13.24
CA GLY A 235 7.96 -3.80 13.69
C GLY A 235 7.66 -5.28 13.50
N ARG A 236 8.61 -6.08 12.96
CA ARG A 236 8.36 -7.49 12.64
C ARG A 236 7.98 -8.31 13.87
N LEU A 237 8.64 -8.08 15.02
CA LEU A 237 8.31 -8.78 16.27
C LEU A 237 6.88 -8.46 16.72
N ASN A 238 6.45 -7.22 16.51
CA ASN A 238 5.09 -6.80 16.85
C ASN A 238 4.06 -7.47 15.92
N VAL A 239 4.36 -7.56 14.62
CA VAL A 239 3.52 -8.28 13.65
C VAL A 239 3.46 -9.77 13.99
N LEU A 240 4.61 -10.41 14.32
CA LEU A 240 4.66 -11.81 14.74
C LEU A 240 3.75 -12.06 15.96
N ALA A 241 3.81 -11.17 16.97
CA ALA A 241 3.04 -11.31 18.21
C ALA A 241 1.54 -11.02 17.99
N ASN A 242 1.21 -9.83 17.46
CA ASN A 242 -0.13 -9.25 17.54
C ASN A 242 -0.99 -9.49 16.28
N ILE A 243 -0.38 -9.95 15.19
CA ILE A 243 -1.07 -10.30 13.94
C ILE A 243 -0.95 -11.81 13.67
N MET A 244 0.29 -12.35 13.66
CA MET A 244 0.52 -13.77 13.37
C MET A 244 0.25 -14.66 14.59
N GLN A 245 -0.04 -14.09 15.75
CA GLN A 245 -0.35 -14.81 16.99
C GLN A 245 0.77 -15.76 17.46
N LYS A 246 2.03 -15.49 17.07
CA LYS A 246 3.19 -16.17 17.69
C LYS A 246 3.19 -15.84 19.18
N THR A 247 3.32 -16.85 20.04
CA THR A 247 3.13 -16.61 21.48
C THR A 247 4.21 -15.67 22.03
N TYR A 248 3.81 -14.78 22.94
CA TYR A 248 4.77 -13.90 23.62
C TYR A 248 5.85 -14.73 24.34
N LYS A 249 5.46 -15.90 24.88
CA LYS A 249 6.39 -16.82 25.53
C LYS A 249 7.53 -17.23 24.58
N ASP A 250 7.20 -17.63 23.35
CA ASP A 250 8.19 -18.07 22.37
C ASP A 250 9.11 -16.91 21.95
N ILE A 251 8.53 -15.73 21.73
CA ILE A 251 9.32 -14.54 21.39
C ILE A 251 10.29 -14.19 22.55
N PHE A 252 9.81 -14.21 23.79
CA PHE A 252 10.66 -13.92 24.95
C PHE A 252 11.73 -14.99 25.14
N ALA A 253 11.44 -16.26 24.86
CA ALA A 253 12.42 -17.34 24.91
C ALA A 253 13.56 -17.10 23.90
N GLU A 254 13.25 -16.59 22.72
CA GLU A 254 14.28 -16.19 21.73
C GLU A 254 15.18 -15.07 22.26
N PHE A 255 14.59 -14.10 23.00
CA PHE A 255 15.37 -13.04 23.65
C PHE A 255 16.26 -13.58 24.76
N GLU A 256 15.82 -14.64 25.46
CA GLU A 256 16.59 -15.30 26.53
C GLU A 256 17.64 -16.28 25.95
N GLY A 257 17.76 -16.40 24.63
CA GLY A 257 18.73 -17.29 23.98
C GLY A 257 18.31 -18.76 23.97
N LYS A 258 17.04 -19.06 24.19
CA LYS A 258 16.52 -20.44 24.28
C LYS A 258 15.89 -20.94 22.96
N GLY A 259 16.02 -20.16 21.89
CA GLY A 259 15.35 -20.44 20.61
C GLY A 259 15.93 -21.61 19.82
N TYR A 260 17.18 -21.97 20.05
CA TYR A 260 17.85 -23.07 19.32
C TYR A 260 18.68 -23.89 20.30
N SER A 261 18.68 -25.20 20.14
CA SER A 261 19.58 -26.07 20.88
C SER A 261 20.92 -26.21 20.13
N ALA A 262 21.97 -26.54 20.86
CA ALA A 262 23.27 -26.82 20.25
C ALA A 262 23.24 -28.04 19.31
N GLU A 263 22.21 -28.86 19.43
CA GLU A 263 22.02 -30.08 18.65
C GLU A 263 21.20 -29.84 17.38
N SER A 264 20.69 -28.59 17.18
CA SER A 264 19.92 -28.26 15.99
C SER A 264 20.78 -28.42 14.73
N PRO A 265 20.28 -29.12 13.70
CA PRO A 265 21.03 -29.23 12.44
C PRO A 265 21.07 -27.91 11.66
N PHE A 266 20.36 -26.89 12.10
CA PHE A 266 20.27 -25.60 11.42
C PHE A 266 20.93 -24.51 12.28
N GLY A 267 21.65 -23.60 11.63
CA GLY A 267 22.29 -22.46 12.29
C GLY A 267 21.34 -21.40 12.83
N GLY A 268 20.11 -21.41 12.38
CA GLY A 268 19.13 -20.40 12.74
C GLY A 268 19.37 -19.05 12.09
N ASP A 269 18.51 -18.08 12.42
CA ASP A 269 18.64 -16.69 11.99
C ASP A 269 18.22 -15.78 13.14
N VAL A 270 18.48 -14.48 13.01
CA VAL A 270 18.09 -13.50 14.01
C VAL A 270 16.56 -13.41 14.10
N LYS A 271 16.05 -13.20 15.30
CA LYS A 271 14.61 -13.22 15.60
C LYS A 271 13.76 -12.28 14.72
N TYR A 272 14.34 -11.18 14.24
CA TYR A 272 13.63 -10.19 13.41
C TYR A 272 13.72 -10.49 11.90
N HIS A 273 14.23 -11.67 11.51
CA HIS A 273 14.20 -12.18 10.12
C HIS A 273 13.25 -13.37 9.95
N LEU A 274 12.87 -14.01 11.03
CA LEU A 274 12.12 -15.28 10.99
C LEU A 274 10.74 -15.10 10.34
N GLY A 275 10.35 -16.07 9.55
CA GLY A 275 9.01 -16.20 8.99
C GLY A 275 8.05 -16.88 9.98
N TYR A 276 6.78 -16.93 9.62
CA TYR A 276 5.76 -17.60 10.44
C TYR A 276 4.53 -17.89 9.60
N SER A 277 3.87 -18.99 9.87
CA SER A 277 2.65 -19.40 9.16
C SER A 277 1.62 -19.86 10.19
N THR A 278 0.37 -19.40 10.06
CA THR A 278 -0.67 -19.67 11.05
C THR A 278 -2.06 -19.44 10.45
N ASP A 279 -3.05 -20.09 11.04
CA ASP A 279 -4.47 -19.81 10.79
C ASP A 279 -5.00 -18.91 11.90
N VAL A 280 -5.65 -17.83 11.54
CA VAL A 280 -6.27 -16.92 12.52
C VAL A 280 -7.78 -16.90 12.29
N THR A 281 -8.54 -16.73 13.39
CA THR A 281 -9.99 -16.55 13.33
C THR A 281 -10.30 -15.06 13.42
N THR A 282 -11.03 -14.56 12.42
CA THR A 282 -11.49 -13.17 12.39
C THR A 282 -12.64 -12.95 13.36
N ASN A 283 -12.98 -11.69 13.64
CA ASN A 283 -14.16 -11.35 14.47
C ASN A 283 -15.47 -11.91 13.89
N SER A 284 -15.55 -11.98 12.56
CA SER A 284 -16.71 -12.54 11.87
C SER A 284 -16.75 -14.08 11.91
N GLY A 285 -15.77 -14.72 12.60
CA GLY A 285 -15.70 -16.17 12.76
C GLY A 285 -15.09 -16.93 11.57
N LYS A 286 -14.55 -16.22 10.59
CA LYS A 286 -13.91 -16.84 9.42
C LYS A 286 -12.47 -17.22 9.73
N SER A 287 -12.03 -18.38 9.24
CA SER A 287 -10.62 -18.77 9.30
C SER A 287 -9.87 -18.15 8.11
N VAL A 288 -8.71 -17.56 8.37
CA VAL A 288 -7.84 -16.94 7.37
C VAL A 288 -6.42 -17.44 7.59
N HIS A 289 -5.77 -17.91 6.54
CA HIS A 289 -4.38 -18.35 6.60
C HIS A 289 -3.45 -17.15 6.40
N LEU A 290 -2.45 -17.00 7.28
CA LEU A 290 -1.45 -15.93 7.19
C LEU A 290 -0.06 -16.56 7.04
N SER A 291 0.68 -16.14 6.02
CA SER A 291 2.07 -16.55 5.79
C SER A 291 2.97 -15.32 5.79
N LEU A 292 3.82 -15.16 6.80
CA LEU A 292 4.84 -14.11 6.84
C LEU A 292 6.16 -14.69 6.33
N CYS A 293 6.62 -14.22 5.18
CA CYS A 293 7.85 -14.72 4.56
C CYS A 293 9.09 -14.36 5.41
N PRO A 294 10.08 -15.25 5.54
CA PRO A 294 11.37 -14.86 6.09
C PRO A 294 11.97 -13.71 5.28
N ASN A 295 12.79 -12.90 5.92
CA ASN A 295 13.31 -11.67 5.34
C ASN A 295 14.80 -11.53 5.60
N PRO A 296 15.63 -11.27 4.59
CA PRO A 296 17.05 -10.96 4.84
C PRO A 296 17.22 -9.47 5.18
N SER A 297 18.46 -9.07 5.46
CA SER A 297 18.80 -7.66 5.70
C SER A 297 18.73 -6.80 4.43
N HIS A 298 18.72 -7.42 3.25
CA HIS A 298 18.58 -6.72 1.96
C HIS A 298 17.14 -6.28 1.78
N LEU A 299 16.89 -4.99 2.00
CA LEU A 299 15.54 -4.41 1.96
C LEU A 299 14.89 -4.61 0.58
N GLU A 300 13.61 -4.94 0.59
CA GLU A 300 12.72 -5.12 -0.57
C GLU A 300 12.95 -6.42 -1.37
N THR A 301 13.99 -7.22 -1.07
CA THR A 301 14.22 -8.49 -1.80
C THR A 301 13.14 -9.54 -1.51
N VAL A 302 12.40 -9.39 -0.43
CA VAL A 302 11.26 -10.27 -0.10
C VAL A 302 10.08 -10.03 -1.04
N ASN A 303 9.98 -8.87 -1.69
CA ASN A 303 8.82 -8.49 -2.50
C ASN A 303 8.55 -9.51 -3.62
N PRO A 304 9.51 -9.79 -4.53
CA PRO A 304 9.25 -10.79 -5.58
C PRO A 304 9.00 -12.20 -5.03
N VAL A 305 9.54 -12.53 -3.85
CA VAL A 305 9.29 -13.83 -3.20
C VAL A 305 7.80 -13.93 -2.81
N VAL A 306 7.25 -12.88 -2.19
CA VAL A 306 5.83 -12.82 -1.80
C VAL A 306 4.93 -12.94 -3.03
N GLU A 307 5.26 -12.19 -4.10
CA GLU A 307 4.47 -12.22 -5.34
C GLU A 307 4.52 -13.63 -5.98
N GLY A 308 5.71 -14.23 -6.02
CA GLY A 308 5.90 -15.59 -6.56
C GLY A 308 5.14 -16.65 -5.77
N ILE A 309 5.18 -16.59 -4.42
CA ILE A 309 4.42 -17.51 -3.55
C ILE A 309 2.92 -17.31 -3.78
N THR A 310 2.47 -16.06 -3.83
CA THR A 310 1.05 -15.73 -4.07
C THR A 310 0.62 -16.27 -5.43
N ARG A 311 1.41 -16.02 -6.48
CA ARG A 311 1.11 -16.49 -7.84
C ARG A 311 1.03 -18.01 -7.89
N SER A 312 1.99 -18.71 -7.29
CA SER A 312 2.01 -20.18 -7.23
C SER A 312 0.74 -20.70 -6.54
N LYS A 313 0.33 -20.07 -5.42
CA LYS A 313 -0.88 -20.49 -4.70
C LYS A 313 -2.15 -20.20 -5.52
N ILE A 314 -2.18 -19.10 -6.27
CA ILE A 314 -3.29 -18.82 -7.20
C ILE A 314 -3.42 -19.97 -8.20
N ASP A 315 -2.32 -20.37 -8.82
CA ASP A 315 -2.32 -21.40 -9.87
C ASP A 315 -2.66 -22.80 -9.33
N PHE A 316 -2.03 -23.19 -8.22
CA PHE A 316 -2.06 -24.59 -7.75
C PHE A 316 -3.05 -24.86 -6.62
N LYS A 317 -3.39 -23.85 -5.80
CA LYS A 317 -4.31 -24.02 -4.66
C LYS A 317 -5.70 -23.45 -4.96
N TYR A 318 -5.74 -22.33 -5.68
CA TYR A 318 -6.98 -21.58 -5.91
C TYR A 318 -7.48 -21.64 -7.36
N GLU A 319 -6.90 -22.53 -8.17
CA GLU A 319 -7.35 -22.83 -9.54
C GLU A 319 -7.49 -21.57 -10.43
N GLY A 320 -6.57 -20.62 -10.24
CA GLY A 320 -6.56 -19.35 -10.98
C GLY A 320 -7.34 -18.22 -10.32
N ASP A 321 -8.05 -18.48 -9.21
CA ASP A 321 -8.90 -17.45 -8.55
C ASP A 321 -8.06 -16.54 -7.63
N ASN A 322 -7.66 -15.40 -8.16
CA ASN A 322 -6.90 -14.38 -7.42
C ASN A 322 -7.74 -13.54 -6.46
N SER A 323 -9.04 -13.81 -6.34
CA SER A 323 -9.90 -13.10 -5.38
C SER A 323 -9.80 -13.69 -3.97
N ARG A 324 -9.29 -14.93 -3.85
CA ARG A 324 -9.24 -15.69 -2.58
C ARG A 324 -7.92 -15.53 -1.83
N ILE A 325 -6.92 -14.91 -2.44
CA ILE A 325 -5.59 -14.71 -1.83
C ILE A 325 -5.09 -13.30 -2.17
N ALA A 326 -4.33 -12.70 -1.25
CA ALA A 326 -3.76 -11.38 -1.51
C ALA A 326 -2.34 -11.25 -0.93
N PRO A 327 -1.40 -10.68 -1.70
CA PRO A 327 -0.09 -10.28 -1.15
C PRO A 327 -0.19 -8.96 -0.39
N ILE A 328 0.58 -8.85 0.70
CA ILE A 328 0.76 -7.62 1.47
C ILE A 328 2.26 -7.35 1.53
N LEU A 329 2.68 -6.18 1.07
CA LEU A 329 4.08 -5.75 1.15
C LEU A 329 4.18 -4.52 2.06
N ILE A 330 4.99 -4.64 3.13
CA ILE A 330 5.20 -3.58 4.12
C ILE A 330 6.60 -3.01 3.92
N HIS A 331 6.66 -1.76 3.51
CA HIS A 331 7.87 -1.06 3.08
C HIS A 331 8.32 0.00 4.08
N GLY A 332 9.60 0.31 4.08
CA GLY A 332 10.09 1.58 4.64
C GLY A 332 10.07 2.67 3.58
N ASP A 333 9.91 3.94 3.99
CA ASP A 333 9.80 5.07 3.05
C ASP A 333 11.07 5.28 2.20
N ALA A 334 12.23 5.05 2.78
CA ALA A 334 13.50 5.20 2.04
C ALA A 334 13.73 4.02 1.08
N SER A 335 13.37 2.80 1.50
CA SER A 335 13.62 1.61 0.66
C SER A 335 12.66 1.54 -0.53
N ILE A 336 11.38 1.83 -0.35
CA ILE A 336 10.42 1.81 -1.47
C ILE A 336 10.82 2.83 -2.55
N ALA A 337 11.34 3.99 -2.14
CA ALA A 337 11.77 5.04 -3.07
C ALA A 337 13.13 4.77 -3.70
N GLY A 338 14.01 4.00 -3.03
CA GLY A 338 15.41 3.88 -3.42
C GLY A 338 15.85 2.53 -3.99
N GLN A 339 15.11 1.45 -3.69
CA GLN A 339 15.52 0.11 -4.12
C GLN A 339 14.88 -0.24 -5.48
N GLY A 340 15.71 -0.42 -6.50
CA GLY A 340 15.27 -0.70 -7.88
C GLY A 340 14.37 -1.93 -8.01
N ILE A 341 14.54 -2.91 -7.13
CA ILE A 341 13.71 -4.14 -7.14
C ILE A 341 12.22 -3.82 -6.95
N VAL A 342 11.88 -2.74 -6.24
CA VAL A 342 10.47 -2.31 -6.09
C VAL A 342 9.90 -1.95 -7.47
N TYR A 343 10.65 -1.16 -8.24
CA TYR A 343 10.25 -0.77 -9.61
C TYR A 343 10.05 -2.00 -10.48
N GLU A 344 10.96 -2.97 -10.40
CA GLU A 344 10.87 -4.22 -11.18
C GLU A 344 9.61 -5.01 -10.81
N VAL A 345 9.32 -5.14 -9.51
CA VAL A 345 8.15 -5.90 -9.03
C VAL A 345 6.84 -5.26 -9.50
N ILE A 346 6.69 -3.94 -9.35
CA ILE A 346 5.44 -3.28 -9.78
C ILE A 346 5.26 -3.32 -11.31
N GLN A 347 6.36 -3.35 -12.09
CA GLN A 347 6.27 -3.50 -13.55
C GLN A 347 5.73 -4.89 -13.94
N MET A 348 5.93 -5.90 -13.10
CA MET A 348 5.40 -7.24 -13.33
C MET A 348 3.93 -7.40 -12.92
N ALA A 349 3.40 -6.51 -12.08
CA ALA A 349 2.10 -6.67 -11.39
C ALA A 349 0.92 -6.92 -12.34
N GLY A 350 0.94 -6.31 -13.54
CA GLY A 350 -0.14 -6.45 -14.53
C GLY A 350 0.11 -7.52 -15.60
N LEU A 351 1.29 -8.15 -15.61
CA LEU A 351 1.66 -9.12 -16.65
C LEU A 351 0.99 -10.48 -16.40
N GLU A 352 0.53 -11.11 -17.47
CA GLU A 352 -0.26 -12.34 -17.41
C GLU A 352 0.41 -13.46 -16.61
N GLY A 353 1.72 -13.62 -16.76
CA GLY A 353 2.50 -14.66 -16.06
C GLY A 353 2.80 -14.35 -14.59
N TYR A 354 2.59 -13.10 -14.14
CA TYR A 354 3.03 -12.64 -12.81
C TYR A 354 1.89 -12.09 -11.95
N LYS A 355 0.81 -11.61 -12.55
CA LYS A 355 -0.27 -10.90 -11.83
C LYS A 355 -0.85 -11.73 -10.68
N THR A 356 -1.07 -11.06 -9.54
CA THR A 356 -1.62 -11.66 -8.33
C THR A 356 -3.02 -11.12 -7.98
N GLY A 357 -3.60 -10.28 -8.83
CA GLY A 357 -4.90 -9.66 -8.57
C GLY A 357 -4.79 -8.44 -7.66
N GLY A 358 -3.62 -7.81 -7.65
CA GLY A 358 -3.32 -6.60 -6.90
C GLY A 358 -2.68 -6.84 -5.55
N THR A 359 -1.68 -6.03 -5.26
CA THR A 359 -0.88 -6.06 -4.01
C THR A 359 -1.31 -4.89 -3.12
N ILE A 360 -1.38 -5.16 -1.81
CA ILE A 360 -1.62 -4.13 -0.80
C ILE A 360 -0.25 -3.67 -0.30
N HIS A 361 0.14 -2.45 -0.68
CA HIS A 361 1.42 -1.86 -0.27
C HIS A 361 1.19 -0.94 0.92
N LEU A 362 1.79 -1.27 2.07
CA LEU A 362 1.75 -0.45 3.29
C LEU A 362 3.14 0.16 3.50
N VAL A 363 3.23 1.47 3.55
CA VAL A 363 4.53 2.14 3.73
C VAL A 363 4.62 2.73 5.13
N ILE A 364 5.54 2.22 5.95
CA ILE A 364 5.89 2.80 7.25
C ILE A 364 6.78 4.02 6.97
N ASN A 365 6.15 5.17 6.77
CA ASN A 365 6.84 6.41 6.40
C ASN A 365 7.27 7.17 7.65
N ASN A 366 8.40 6.75 8.22
CA ASN A 366 8.96 7.42 9.39
C ASN A 366 9.85 8.63 9.01
N GLN A 367 9.95 8.98 7.73
CA GLN A 367 10.54 10.21 7.20
C GLN A 367 12.07 10.29 7.35
N ILE A 368 12.71 9.17 7.61
CA ILE A 368 14.16 9.12 7.79
C ILE A 368 14.71 7.76 7.31
N GLY A 369 15.63 7.78 6.36
CA GLY A 369 16.29 6.58 5.87
C GLY A 369 17.67 6.44 6.54
N PHE A 370 17.83 5.42 7.39
CA PHE A 370 19.03 5.23 8.21
C PHE A 370 19.28 6.50 9.03
N THR A 371 20.11 7.44 8.56
CA THR A 371 20.37 8.75 9.20
C THR A 371 19.95 9.93 8.32
N THR A 372 19.50 9.68 7.09
CA THR A 372 19.24 10.72 6.07
C THR A 372 17.78 11.18 6.13
N ASN A 373 17.59 12.48 6.20
CA ASN A 373 16.26 13.12 6.15
C ASN A 373 15.64 12.90 4.76
N TYR A 374 14.33 12.72 4.71
CA TYR A 374 13.63 12.50 3.43
C TYR A 374 13.86 13.61 2.39
N LYS A 375 14.09 14.84 2.85
CA LYS A 375 14.36 16.01 1.96
C LYS A 375 15.68 15.86 1.21
N ASP A 376 16.61 15.12 1.78
CA ASP A 376 17.94 14.89 1.23
C ASP A 376 18.05 13.51 0.56
N ALA A 377 17.00 12.68 0.66
CA ALA A 377 16.99 11.28 0.24
C ALA A 377 16.36 11.06 -1.14
N ARG A 378 15.46 11.94 -1.55
CA ARG A 378 14.72 11.75 -2.82
C ARG A 378 14.23 13.08 -3.40
N THR A 379 14.14 13.13 -4.72
CA THR A 379 13.61 14.29 -5.47
C THR A 379 12.09 14.32 -5.44
N SER A 380 11.45 13.14 -5.50
CA SER A 380 10.00 13.01 -5.53
C SER A 380 9.32 13.59 -4.27
N THR A 381 8.11 14.09 -4.43
CA THR A 381 7.32 14.64 -3.32
C THR A 381 7.02 13.56 -2.27
N TYR A 382 6.60 12.39 -2.75
CA TYR A 382 6.27 11.25 -1.88
C TYR A 382 7.19 10.06 -2.16
N CYS A 383 7.41 9.24 -1.15
CA CYS A 383 8.14 7.98 -1.33
C CYS A 383 7.34 7.01 -2.21
N THR A 384 6.02 7.19 -2.25
CA THR A 384 5.07 6.40 -3.02
C THR A 384 4.84 6.90 -4.45
N ASP A 385 5.61 7.90 -4.93
CA ASP A 385 5.46 8.38 -6.32
C ASP A 385 5.70 7.26 -7.36
N ILE A 386 6.37 6.19 -6.96
CA ILE A 386 6.55 4.98 -7.78
C ILE A 386 5.20 4.32 -8.16
N ALA A 387 4.16 4.46 -7.35
CA ALA A 387 2.81 3.92 -7.63
C ALA A 387 2.21 4.50 -8.92
N LYS A 388 2.64 5.71 -9.31
CA LYS A 388 2.15 6.38 -10.53
C LYS A 388 2.58 5.65 -11.81
N VAL A 389 3.65 4.86 -11.73
CA VAL A 389 4.16 4.07 -12.87
C VAL A 389 3.09 3.08 -13.35
N THR A 390 2.36 2.47 -12.42
CA THR A 390 1.29 1.49 -12.71
C THR A 390 -0.11 2.07 -12.50
N LEU A 391 -0.21 3.40 -12.34
CA LEU A 391 -1.49 4.12 -12.17
C LEU A 391 -2.28 3.61 -10.95
N SER A 392 -1.56 3.19 -9.90
CA SER A 392 -2.14 2.65 -8.67
C SER A 392 -2.45 3.79 -7.69
N PRO A 393 -3.67 3.88 -7.14
CA PRO A 393 -4.01 4.98 -6.22
C PRO A 393 -3.20 4.90 -4.94
N VAL A 394 -2.94 6.07 -4.34
CA VAL A 394 -2.18 6.22 -3.09
C VAL A 394 -3.02 6.98 -2.07
N PHE A 395 -3.09 6.46 -0.85
CA PHE A 395 -3.70 7.14 0.29
C PHE A 395 -2.61 7.46 1.32
N HIS A 396 -2.38 8.76 1.57
CA HIS A 396 -1.44 9.26 2.58
C HIS A 396 -2.22 9.48 3.87
N VAL A 397 -1.88 8.80 4.94
CA VAL A 397 -2.66 8.82 6.17
C VAL A 397 -1.79 9.19 7.37
N ASN A 398 -2.34 10.00 8.26
CA ASN A 398 -1.68 10.34 9.53
C ASN A 398 -1.66 9.10 10.44
N GLY A 399 -0.47 8.65 10.81
CA GLY A 399 -0.27 7.49 11.69
C GLY A 399 -0.77 7.69 13.12
N ASP A 400 -1.04 8.94 13.52
CA ASP A 400 -1.65 9.24 14.83
C ASP A 400 -3.19 9.19 14.80
N ASP A 401 -3.77 8.98 13.60
CA ASP A 401 -5.24 8.90 13.41
C ASP A 401 -5.60 7.47 12.98
N PRO A 402 -5.75 6.53 13.94
CA PRO A 402 -5.98 5.13 13.59
C PRO A 402 -7.34 4.90 12.94
N GLU A 403 -8.36 5.74 13.21
CA GLU A 403 -9.66 5.60 12.53
C GLU A 403 -9.53 5.97 11.06
N ALA A 404 -8.84 7.07 10.74
CA ALA A 404 -8.56 7.44 9.35
C ALA A 404 -7.78 6.33 8.64
N LEU A 405 -6.80 5.72 9.33
CA LEU A 405 -5.98 4.65 8.75
C LEU A 405 -6.83 3.40 8.48
N VAL A 406 -7.65 2.96 9.42
CA VAL A 406 -8.54 1.80 9.25
C VAL A 406 -9.54 2.05 8.11
N TYR A 407 -10.06 3.29 8.00
CA TYR A 407 -10.95 3.65 6.89
C TYR A 407 -10.22 3.57 5.53
N ALA A 408 -9.02 4.12 5.44
CA ALA A 408 -8.22 4.07 4.21
C ALA A 408 -7.90 2.61 3.82
N ILE A 409 -7.60 1.76 4.79
CA ILE A 409 -7.39 0.31 4.59
C ILE A 409 -8.67 -0.33 4.03
N ASN A 410 -9.83 -0.04 4.62
CA ASN A 410 -11.11 -0.61 4.16
C ASN A 410 -11.40 -0.21 2.71
N LEU A 411 -11.13 1.05 2.37
CA LEU A 411 -11.28 1.57 1.00
C LEU A 411 -10.30 0.87 0.04
N ALA A 412 -9.05 0.70 0.45
CA ALA A 412 -8.01 0.03 -0.34
C ALA A 412 -8.38 -1.44 -0.60
N MET A 413 -8.90 -2.13 0.41
CA MET A 413 -9.32 -3.53 0.27
C MET A 413 -10.49 -3.67 -0.71
N GLU A 414 -11.48 -2.76 -0.64
CA GLU A 414 -12.59 -2.74 -1.59
C GLU A 414 -12.10 -2.45 -3.00
N TYR A 415 -11.16 -1.51 -3.15
CA TYR A 415 -10.54 -1.17 -4.43
C TYR A 415 -9.85 -2.40 -5.02
N ARG A 416 -8.95 -3.04 -4.26
CA ARG A 416 -8.18 -4.21 -4.70
C ARG A 416 -9.11 -5.33 -5.14
N GLN A 417 -10.14 -5.65 -4.33
CA GLN A 417 -11.05 -6.76 -4.65
C GLN A 417 -11.91 -6.46 -5.88
N ARG A 418 -12.28 -5.20 -6.07
CA ARG A 418 -13.11 -4.80 -7.22
C ARG A 418 -12.32 -4.70 -8.53
N TYR A 419 -11.14 -4.07 -8.48
CA TYR A 419 -10.39 -3.71 -9.69
C TYR A 419 -9.17 -4.57 -9.96
N LYS A 420 -8.82 -5.46 -9.01
CA LYS A 420 -7.69 -6.40 -9.15
C LYS A 420 -6.38 -5.69 -9.49
N ASN A 421 -6.14 -4.56 -8.86
CA ASN A 421 -4.96 -3.71 -9.09
C ASN A 421 -4.30 -3.35 -7.76
N ASP A 422 -3.03 -2.96 -7.81
CA ASP A 422 -2.26 -2.54 -6.64
C ASP A 422 -2.83 -1.27 -6.02
N VAL A 423 -2.64 -1.11 -4.72
CA VAL A 423 -3.03 0.08 -3.96
C VAL A 423 -1.98 0.35 -2.89
N PHE A 424 -1.68 1.63 -2.68
CA PHE A 424 -0.62 2.06 -1.75
C PHE A 424 -1.22 2.88 -0.61
N ILE A 425 -0.83 2.53 0.62
CA ILE A 425 -1.19 3.29 1.82
C ILE A 425 0.13 3.78 2.46
N ASP A 426 0.33 5.09 2.42
CA ASP A 426 1.50 5.78 2.97
C ASP A 426 1.16 6.23 4.38
N ILE A 427 1.62 5.48 5.39
CA ILE A 427 1.36 5.73 6.81
C ILE A 427 2.42 6.70 7.32
N LEU A 428 2.09 8.01 7.35
CA LEU A 428 3.03 9.02 7.85
C LEU A 428 3.13 8.94 9.37
N CYS A 429 4.31 8.60 9.82
CA CYS A 429 4.58 8.31 11.22
C CYS A 429 5.98 8.82 11.60
N TYR A 430 6.54 8.32 12.69
CA TYR A 430 7.90 8.66 13.10
C TYR A 430 8.59 7.41 13.63
N ARG A 431 9.87 7.53 13.90
CA ARG A 431 10.70 6.46 14.46
C ARG A 431 11.24 6.95 15.79
N ARG A 432 10.88 6.28 16.88
CA ARG A 432 11.23 6.70 18.25
C ARG A 432 12.74 6.63 18.52
N PHE A 433 13.39 5.56 18.08
CA PHE A 433 14.81 5.30 18.32
C PHE A 433 15.63 5.55 17.04
N GLY A 434 16.91 5.20 17.06
CA GLY A 434 17.77 5.24 15.88
C GLY A 434 17.38 4.21 14.84
N HIS A 435 18.28 3.89 13.93
CA HIS A 435 18.01 2.82 12.95
C HIS A 435 17.73 1.50 13.70
N ASN A 436 18.47 1.28 14.78
CA ASN A 436 18.20 0.25 15.80
C ASN A 436 18.38 0.88 17.19
N GLU A 437 18.17 0.09 18.25
CA GLU A 437 18.16 0.60 19.62
C GLU A 437 19.54 0.98 20.16
N SER A 438 20.61 0.64 19.45
CA SER A 438 21.99 1.03 19.83
C SER A 438 22.42 2.37 19.26
N ASP A 439 21.66 2.91 18.28
CA ASP A 439 22.00 4.17 17.59
C ASP A 439 21.43 5.37 18.35
N GLU A 440 22.19 6.47 18.44
CA GLU A 440 21.69 7.73 18.99
C GLU A 440 21.27 8.68 17.82
N PRO A 441 19.97 8.78 17.56
CA PRO A 441 19.49 9.54 16.39
C PRO A 441 19.66 11.06 16.51
N LYS A 442 19.84 11.58 17.72
CA LYS A 442 20.04 13.03 17.93
C LYS A 442 21.34 13.53 17.32
N PHE A 443 22.34 12.63 17.10
CA PHE A 443 23.59 13.04 16.46
C PHE A 443 23.37 13.50 15.01
N THR A 444 22.39 12.93 14.34
CA THR A 444 22.10 13.27 12.92
C THR A 444 20.83 14.09 12.73
N GLN A 445 19.84 13.94 13.63
CA GLN A 445 18.53 14.60 13.48
C GLN A 445 18.09 15.25 14.80
N PRO A 446 18.88 16.16 15.37
CA PRO A 446 18.59 16.71 16.72
C PRO A 446 17.24 17.43 16.82
N MET A 447 16.87 18.21 15.80
CA MET A 447 15.62 19.00 15.83
C MET A 447 14.39 18.09 15.76
N LEU A 448 14.44 17.06 14.92
CA LEU A 448 13.33 16.11 14.79
C LEU A 448 13.13 15.33 16.09
N TYR A 449 14.21 14.82 16.68
CA TYR A 449 14.12 13.99 17.88
C TYR A 449 13.75 14.80 19.12
N LYS A 450 14.02 16.11 19.14
CA LYS A 450 13.51 17.02 20.19
C LYS A 450 11.97 17.11 20.17
N ILE A 451 11.36 16.98 18.98
CA ILE A 451 9.90 16.97 18.81
C ILE A 451 9.37 15.57 19.21
N ILE A 452 9.98 14.50 18.66
CA ILE A 452 9.57 13.10 18.88
C ILE A 452 9.58 12.74 20.38
N GLU A 453 10.57 13.21 21.14
CA GLU A 453 10.68 12.97 22.59
C GLU A 453 9.44 13.43 23.37
N LYS A 454 8.82 14.52 22.91
CA LYS A 454 7.66 15.13 23.56
C LYS A 454 6.33 14.67 22.99
N HIS A 455 6.40 13.93 21.87
CA HIS A 455 5.20 13.52 21.14
C HIS A 455 4.60 12.27 21.83
N ALA A 456 3.29 12.31 22.09
CA ALA A 456 2.56 11.17 22.63
C ALA A 456 2.46 10.06 21.57
N ASN A 457 2.45 8.82 22.02
CA ASN A 457 2.28 7.71 21.07
C ASN A 457 0.81 7.64 20.55
N PRO A 458 0.57 6.96 19.42
CA PRO A 458 -0.78 6.93 18.81
C PRO A 458 -1.87 6.38 19.74
N ARG A 459 -1.54 5.42 20.63
CA ARG A 459 -2.51 4.89 21.61
C ARG A 459 -2.98 5.98 22.57
N ASP A 460 -2.04 6.73 23.14
CA ASP A 460 -2.37 7.76 24.14
C ASP A 460 -3.18 8.88 23.50
N ILE A 461 -2.83 9.27 22.27
CA ILE A 461 -3.60 10.25 21.48
C ILE A 461 -5.04 9.74 21.28
N TYR A 462 -5.18 8.48 20.86
CA TYR A 462 -6.49 7.89 20.57
C TYR A 462 -7.34 7.73 21.86
N ILE A 463 -6.72 7.36 22.98
CA ILE A 463 -7.39 7.30 24.28
C ILE A 463 -8.01 8.66 24.62
N GLN A 464 -7.25 9.75 24.47
CA GLN A 464 -7.76 11.10 24.77
C GLN A 464 -8.92 11.48 23.83
N GLN A 465 -8.85 11.06 22.57
CA GLN A 465 -9.96 11.22 21.62
C GLN A 465 -11.21 10.48 22.11
N LEU A 466 -11.08 9.20 22.46
CA LEU A 466 -12.23 8.37 22.91
C LEU A 466 -12.84 8.90 24.20
N ILE A 467 -12.03 9.41 25.12
CA ILE A 467 -12.51 10.05 26.35
C ILE A 467 -13.32 11.31 26.01
N LYS A 468 -12.80 12.16 25.13
CA LYS A 468 -13.47 13.39 24.68
C LYS A 468 -14.81 13.08 23.99
N GLU A 469 -14.87 11.99 23.24
CA GLU A 469 -16.09 11.52 22.56
C GLU A 469 -17.08 10.82 23.52
N GLY A 470 -16.68 10.49 24.74
CA GLY A 470 -17.49 9.79 25.72
C GLY A 470 -17.53 8.26 25.53
N ASN A 471 -16.68 7.73 24.67
CA ASN A 471 -16.59 6.29 24.36
C ASN A 471 -15.72 5.52 25.36
N LEU A 472 -14.90 6.21 26.15
CA LEU A 472 -13.99 5.61 27.15
C LEU A 472 -14.00 6.46 28.43
N LYS A 473 -13.98 5.81 29.59
CA LYS A 473 -13.86 6.51 30.88
C LYS A 473 -12.37 6.71 31.21
N PRO A 474 -11.96 7.84 31.79
CA PRO A 474 -10.55 8.06 32.16
C PRO A 474 -9.94 6.98 33.08
N SER A 475 -10.77 6.33 33.93
CA SER A 475 -10.31 5.25 34.80
C SER A 475 -9.86 3.99 34.04
N GLN A 476 -10.41 3.75 32.86
CA GLN A 476 -10.16 2.54 32.06
C GLN A 476 -8.79 2.58 31.36
N GLU A 477 -8.26 3.77 31.11
CA GLU A 477 -6.93 3.95 30.47
C GLU A 477 -5.85 3.14 31.16
N LYS A 478 -5.69 3.35 32.47
CA LYS A 478 -4.64 2.70 33.26
C LYS A 478 -4.91 1.20 33.45
N GLU A 479 -6.18 0.83 33.50
CA GLU A 479 -6.61 -0.57 33.70
C GLU A 479 -6.22 -1.41 32.48
N ILE A 480 -6.54 -0.95 31.28
CA ILE A 480 -6.22 -1.64 30.01
C ILE A 480 -4.72 -1.91 29.89
N GLU A 481 -3.89 -0.91 30.18
CA GLU A 481 -2.43 -1.05 30.13
C GLU A 481 -1.92 -2.04 31.18
N LYS A 482 -2.39 -1.91 32.43
CA LYS A 482 -1.98 -2.74 33.57
C LYS A 482 -2.32 -4.23 33.32
N GLU A 483 -3.51 -4.51 32.86
CA GLU A 483 -3.97 -5.89 32.58
C GLU A 483 -3.07 -6.53 31.52
N PHE A 484 -2.85 -5.84 30.41
CA PHE A 484 -2.04 -6.40 29.32
C PHE A 484 -0.55 -6.55 29.74
N ARG A 485 -0.02 -5.62 30.53
CA ARG A 485 1.34 -5.72 31.06
C ARG A 485 1.49 -6.95 31.98
N ALA A 486 0.46 -7.30 32.75
CA ALA A 486 0.47 -8.50 33.60
C ALA A 486 0.53 -9.78 32.75
N VAL A 487 -0.21 -9.81 31.62
CA VAL A 487 -0.14 -10.93 30.66
C VAL A 487 1.30 -11.08 30.13
N LEU A 488 1.91 -9.98 29.69
CA LEU A 488 3.28 -10.01 29.15
C LEU A 488 4.29 -10.49 30.22
N GLN A 489 4.15 -10.03 31.48
CA GLN A 489 5.03 -10.46 32.56
C GLN A 489 4.88 -11.97 32.82
N GLN A 490 3.65 -12.47 32.88
CA GLN A 490 3.40 -13.90 33.03
C GLN A 490 4.09 -14.72 31.93
N ARG A 491 3.95 -14.30 30.67
CA ARG A 491 4.56 -14.99 29.53
C ARG A 491 6.10 -14.94 29.59
N LEU A 492 6.67 -13.85 30.10
CA LEU A 492 8.13 -13.77 30.32
C LEU A 492 8.57 -14.77 31.41
N ASP A 493 7.83 -14.86 32.51
CA ASP A 493 8.15 -15.79 33.59
C ASP A 493 8.07 -17.26 33.10
N GLU A 494 7.06 -17.57 32.28
CA GLU A 494 6.94 -18.88 31.61
C GLU A 494 8.14 -19.14 30.68
N ALA A 495 8.56 -18.14 29.90
CA ALA A 495 9.72 -18.26 29.00
C ALA A 495 11.02 -18.52 29.80
N LYS A 496 11.19 -17.84 30.91
CA LYS A 496 12.38 -18.02 31.79
C LYS A 496 12.43 -19.42 32.40
N ALA A 497 11.27 -20.01 32.64
CA ALA A 497 11.18 -21.36 33.22
C ALA A 497 11.49 -22.47 32.19
N LEU A 498 11.49 -22.16 30.89
CA LEU A 498 11.80 -23.16 29.85
C LEU A 498 13.26 -23.59 29.88
N VAL A 499 13.48 -24.87 29.66
CA VAL A 499 14.83 -25.46 29.52
C VAL A 499 15.29 -25.28 28.06
N SER A 500 14.39 -25.51 27.11
CA SER A 500 14.62 -25.29 25.68
C SER A 500 13.26 -25.10 24.97
N THR A 501 13.27 -24.31 23.89
CA THR A 501 12.08 -24.14 23.04
C THR A 501 12.17 -24.98 21.77
N TYR A 502 13.27 -25.72 21.58
CA TYR A 502 13.41 -26.49 20.35
C TYR A 502 12.27 -27.52 20.26
N GLN A 503 11.46 -27.38 19.25
CA GLN A 503 10.49 -28.38 18.84
C GLN A 503 10.81 -28.74 17.40
N ASP A 504 10.78 -30.01 17.09
CA ASP A 504 10.93 -30.46 15.72
C ASP A 504 9.91 -29.75 14.85
N VAL A 505 10.39 -29.07 13.84
CA VAL A 505 9.50 -28.39 12.87
C VAL A 505 8.74 -29.49 12.11
N LYS A 506 7.46 -29.58 12.41
CA LYS A 506 6.56 -30.49 11.64
C LYS A 506 6.07 -29.73 10.43
N PHE A 507 6.41 -30.25 9.27
CA PHE A 507 5.87 -29.72 8.02
C PHE A 507 4.35 -29.98 7.98
N GLY A 508 3.58 -29.00 7.52
CA GLY A 508 2.13 -29.12 7.40
C GLY A 508 1.67 -29.21 5.94
N GLY A 509 0.40 -29.51 5.74
CA GLY A 509 -0.21 -29.57 4.42
C GLY A 509 0.49 -30.57 3.49
N ALA A 510 0.82 -30.14 2.28
CA ALA A 510 1.50 -30.99 1.28
C ALA A 510 2.91 -31.43 1.71
N TRP A 511 3.49 -30.76 2.73
CA TRP A 511 4.85 -31.07 3.24
C TRP A 511 4.83 -32.05 4.41
N SER A 512 3.64 -32.47 4.89
CA SER A 512 3.50 -33.29 6.11
C SER A 512 4.20 -34.64 6.04
N GLU A 513 4.40 -35.18 4.82
CA GLU A 513 5.06 -36.47 4.58
C GLU A 513 6.57 -36.31 4.38
N MET A 514 7.09 -35.09 4.33
CA MET A 514 8.50 -34.84 4.13
C MET A 514 9.28 -34.98 5.44
N ARG A 515 10.50 -35.45 5.32
CA ARG A 515 11.44 -35.58 6.44
C ARG A 515 12.77 -34.92 6.11
N ILE A 516 13.51 -34.61 7.15
CA ILE A 516 14.90 -34.15 6.98
C ILE A 516 15.74 -35.36 6.47
N ALA A 517 16.58 -35.09 5.49
CA ALA A 517 17.48 -36.09 4.94
C ALA A 517 18.48 -36.59 6.01
N ASN A 518 18.79 -37.84 5.99
CA ASN A 518 19.84 -38.47 6.81
C ASN A 518 21.04 -38.85 5.93
N PRO A 519 22.22 -39.18 6.49
CA PRO A 519 23.40 -39.45 5.69
C PRO A 519 23.20 -40.58 4.64
N ASN A 520 22.40 -41.58 4.96
CA ASN A 520 22.16 -42.72 4.03
C ASN A 520 21.44 -42.31 2.75
N ASP A 521 20.68 -41.20 2.78
CA ASP A 521 19.98 -40.71 1.58
C ASP A 521 20.95 -40.24 0.49
N PHE A 522 22.19 -39.97 0.87
CA PHE A 522 23.23 -39.51 -0.07
C PHE A 522 24.15 -40.61 -0.56
N GLU A 523 23.93 -41.86 -0.14
CA GLU A 523 24.72 -43.03 -0.60
C GLU A 523 24.30 -43.49 -2.00
N THR A 524 23.08 -43.14 -2.39
CA THR A 524 22.57 -43.46 -3.73
C THR A 524 22.06 -42.20 -4.42
N SER A 525 22.26 -42.14 -5.72
CA SER A 525 21.76 -41.05 -6.53
C SER A 525 20.40 -41.42 -7.12
N PRO A 526 19.34 -40.69 -6.83
CA PRO A 526 18.04 -40.98 -7.44
C PRO A 526 18.09 -40.73 -8.96
N ASN A 527 17.29 -41.45 -9.69
CA ASN A 527 17.15 -41.20 -11.12
C ASN A 527 16.40 -39.86 -11.33
N THR A 528 17.13 -38.86 -11.79
CA THR A 528 16.59 -37.53 -12.09
C THR A 528 16.29 -37.34 -13.58
N ALA A 529 16.46 -38.40 -14.40
CA ALA A 529 16.18 -38.31 -15.82
C ALA A 529 14.69 -38.03 -16.07
N VAL A 530 14.43 -37.10 -16.95
CA VAL A 530 13.08 -36.74 -17.39
C VAL A 530 12.86 -37.35 -18.76
N LYS A 531 11.69 -37.94 -18.97
CA LYS A 531 11.35 -38.53 -20.27
C LYS A 531 11.38 -37.45 -21.37
N GLU A 532 11.92 -37.82 -22.51
CA GLU A 532 12.00 -36.94 -23.69
C GLU A 532 10.65 -36.32 -24.04
N GLU A 533 9.58 -37.11 -23.95
CA GLU A 533 8.21 -36.64 -24.18
C GLU A 533 7.83 -35.47 -23.26
N THR A 534 8.25 -35.54 -22.00
CA THR A 534 8.00 -34.49 -21.03
C THR A 534 8.79 -33.22 -21.37
N LEU A 535 10.04 -33.39 -21.79
CA LEU A 535 10.90 -32.28 -22.21
C LEU A 535 10.33 -31.57 -23.45
N LEU A 536 9.88 -32.41 -24.43
CA LEU A 536 9.21 -31.87 -25.62
C LEU A 536 7.93 -31.09 -25.29
N UNK A 537 7.34 -31.62 -24.38
CA UNK A 537 6.18 -30.94 -23.91
C UNK A 537 6.44 -29.60 -23.30
N UNK A 538 7.43 -29.64 -22.69
CA UNK A 538 7.81 -28.44 -22.08
C UNK A 538 8.24 -27.41 -23.05
N UNK A 539 8.72 -27.87 -23.89
CA UNK A 539 9.14 -27.05 -24.93
C UNK A 539 8.03 -26.55 -25.79
N UNK A 540 7.29 -27.24 -25.96
CA UNK A 540 6.16 -26.98 -26.70
C UNK A 540 5.22 -26.01 -26.04
N SER A 541 5.04 -26.07 -24.86
CA SER A 541 4.16 -25.18 -24.12
C SER A 541 4.72 -23.77 -24.01
N SER A 542 6.00 -23.62 -23.97
CA SER A 542 6.66 -22.29 -23.95
C SER A 542 6.67 -21.59 -25.32
N LEU A 543 6.28 -22.29 -26.34
CA LEU A 543 6.33 -21.80 -27.73
C LEU A 543 4.95 -21.41 -28.27
N ILE A 544 3.89 -21.55 -27.48
CA ILE A 544 2.54 -21.20 -27.93
C ILE A 544 2.33 -19.69 -27.75
N GLU A 545 2.49 -18.93 -28.80
CA GLU A 545 2.08 -17.51 -28.85
C GLU A 545 0.67 -17.37 -29.40
N PRO A 546 -0.09 -16.40 -28.91
CA PRO A 546 -1.48 -16.18 -29.38
C PRO A 546 -1.61 -15.69 -30.84
N ALA A 547 -0.52 -15.45 -31.54
CA ALA A 547 -0.54 -14.79 -32.85
C ALA A 547 -0.13 -15.66 -34.05
N GLY A 548 -0.19 -16.95 -33.92
CA GLY A 548 -0.15 -17.83 -35.11
C GLY A 548 1.19 -18.06 -35.79
N GLU A 549 2.30 -17.68 -35.21
CA GLU A 549 3.62 -18.08 -35.70
C GLU A 549 4.22 -19.20 -34.85
N MET A 550 4.39 -20.36 -35.44
CA MET A 550 4.96 -21.53 -34.79
C MET A 550 6.48 -21.48 -34.85
N TRP A 551 7.12 -21.41 -33.67
CA TRP A 551 8.56 -21.55 -33.53
C TRP A 551 8.87 -23.01 -33.21
N SER A 552 9.80 -23.60 -33.94
CA SER A 552 10.23 -24.99 -33.66
C SER A 552 11.59 -24.97 -32.93
N VAL A 553 11.62 -25.56 -31.75
CA VAL A 553 12.88 -25.89 -31.06
C VAL A 553 13.30 -27.27 -31.49
N VAL A 554 14.43 -27.36 -32.11
CA VAL A 554 15.05 -28.67 -32.45
C VAL A 554 16.04 -28.99 -31.31
N ILE A 555 15.69 -30.00 -30.53
CA ILE A 555 16.63 -30.59 -29.58
C ILE A 555 17.45 -31.63 -30.37
N GLU A 556 18.70 -31.32 -30.62
CA GLU A 556 19.58 -32.28 -31.29
C GLU A 556 19.89 -33.44 -30.34
N SER A 557 19.49 -34.62 -30.74
CA SER A 557 19.94 -35.87 -30.12
C SER A 557 21.44 -36.11 -30.50
N PRO A 558 22.27 -36.54 -29.56
CA PRO A 558 23.71 -36.70 -29.83
C PRO A 558 24.08 -37.70 -30.94
N ASN A 559 23.10 -38.39 -31.50
CA ASN A 559 23.37 -39.50 -32.47
C ASN A 559 22.75 -39.29 -33.85
N THR A 560 22.34 -38.09 -34.25
CA THR A 560 21.84 -37.83 -35.61
C THR A 560 22.78 -36.91 -36.40
N PRO A 561 23.16 -37.24 -37.64
CA PRO A 561 23.97 -36.30 -38.42
C PRO A 561 23.16 -35.09 -38.89
N SER A 562 23.75 -34.00 -38.67
CA SER A 562 23.39 -32.60 -38.94
C SER A 562 22.36 -32.29 -40.01
N ALA A 563 21.23 -31.71 -39.60
CA ALA A 563 20.52 -30.73 -40.39
C ALA A 563 20.51 -29.42 -39.55
N ARG A 564 21.15 -28.38 -40.04
CA ARG A 564 21.22 -27.10 -39.37
C ARG A 564 19.87 -26.40 -39.41
N ALA A 565 19.17 -26.38 -38.31
CA ALA A 565 18.05 -25.49 -38.10
C ALA A 565 18.57 -24.19 -37.41
N PRO A 566 18.03 -23.02 -37.71
CA PRO A 566 18.46 -21.80 -37.05
C PRO A 566 18.09 -21.83 -35.57
N VAL A 567 19.10 -21.75 -34.73
CA VAL A 567 18.91 -21.63 -33.27
C VAL A 567 18.53 -20.19 -32.95
N MET A 568 17.30 -19.98 -32.63
CA MET A 568 16.91 -18.71 -32.02
C MET A 568 17.39 -18.70 -30.58
N PRO A 569 18.10 -17.65 -30.17
CA PRO A 569 18.54 -17.56 -28.79
C PRO A 569 17.36 -17.29 -27.87
N VAL A 570 17.03 -18.23 -27.03
CA VAL A 570 16.08 -18.07 -25.91
C VAL A 570 16.52 -16.88 -25.02
N ALA A 571 17.80 -16.52 -25.11
CA ALA A 571 18.38 -15.37 -24.43
C ALA A 571 17.73 -14.02 -24.76
N ALA A 572 17.01 -13.89 -25.88
CA ALA A 572 16.32 -12.65 -26.23
C ALA A 572 15.17 -12.33 -25.27
N ALA A 573 14.58 -13.35 -24.66
CA ALA A 573 13.49 -13.16 -23.70
C ALA A 573 13.98 -12.74 -22.31
N PHE A 574 15.28 -12.95 -22.03
CA PHE A 574 15.87 -12.65 -20.72
C PHE A 574 17.02 -11.63 -20.78
N GLY A 575 17.22 -10.98 -21.92
CA GLY A 575 18.21 -9.92 -22.08
C GLY A 575 19.66 -10.37 -21.99
N VAL A 576 19.92 -11.68 -22.13
CA VAL A 576 21.28 -12.21 -22.12
C VAL A 576 21.73 -12.43 -23.57
N ILE A 577 22.55 -11.52 -24.07
CA ILE A 577 23.20 -11.69 -25.38
C ILE A 577 24.50 -12.46 -25.16
N SER A 578 24.54 -13.73 -25.49
CA SER A 578 25.82 -14.42 -25.61
C SER A 578 26.37 -14.18 -27.02
N LYS A 579 27.36 -13.34 -27.14
CA LYS A 579 28.17 -13.29 -28.36
C LYS A 579 29.08 -14.50 -28.37
N SER A 580 28.89 -15.41 -29.32
CA SER A 580 29.88 -16.43 -29.56
C SER A 580 31.15 -15.74 -30.07
N ALA A 581 32.23 -15.88 -29.31
CA ALA A 581 33.54 -15.40 -29.74
C ALA A 581 34.06 -16.33 -30.83
N LYS A 582 33.85 -15.94 -32.08
CA LYS A 582 34.71 -16.36 -33.17
C LYS A 582 34.71 -15.24 -34.20
N ASP A 583 35.69 -14.40 -34.04
CA ASP A 583 36.56 -13.94 -35.11
C ASP A 583 37.54 -12.91 -34.53
N GLY A 584 38.77 -13.27 -34.58
CA GLY A 584 39.88 -12.43 -34.21
C GLY A 584 40.09 -11.31 -35.22
N GLY A 585 40.30 -10.13 -34.71
CA GLY A 585 40.62 -8.96 -35.54
C GLY A 585 40.86 -7.79 -34.63
N SER A 586 42.13 -7.44 -34.55
CA SER A 586 42.67 -6.33 -33.77
C SER A 586 42.05 -4.99 -34.14
N ALA A 587 41.89 -4.12 -33.21
CA ALA A 587 42.43 -2.77 -33.21
C ALA A 587 41.61 -1.80 -32.34
N MET A 588 42.35 -1.21 -31.45
CA MET A 588 42.18 0.07 -30.72
C MET A 588 40.94 0.24 -29.87
#